data_54e0785975d338312e5883e4aa22c81e
#
_entry.id   54e0785975d338312e5883e4aa22c81e
#
_cell.length_a   1.000
_cell.length_b   1.000
_cell.length_c   1.000
_cell.angle_alpha   90.00
_cell.angle_beta   90.00
_cell.angle_gamma   90.00
#
_symmetry.space_group_name_H-M   'P 1'
#
loop_
_entity.id
_entity.type
_entity.pdbx_description
1 polymer ?
#
loop_
_entity_poly.entity_id
_entity_poly.type
_entity_poly.pdbx_seq_one_letter_code
_entity_poly.pdbx_strand_id
1 'polypeptide(L)' 'RNEISSRAVDKAKVIKVIETQTVIGKGTEDDPCHICYQFWSLDGNPIATIIE' A
#
# COMPACT_ATOMS: atom_id res chain seq x y z
N ARG A 1 3.59 2.58 23.06
CA ARG A 1 3.25 2.24 23.09
C ARG A 1 2.88 2.54 23.28
N ASN A 2 2.59 2.20 23.05
CA ASN A 2 2.04 1.90 23.13
C ASN A 2 1.52 1.90 23.16
N GLU A 3 1.24 1.79 23.00
CA GLU A 3 0.64 1.36 22.97
C GLU A 3 -0.01 1.11 22.63
N ILE A 4 -0.37 1.21 22.19
CA ILE A 4 -0.84 0.60 21.84
C ILE A 4 -0.85 -0.18 21.96
N SER A 5 -0.97 -0.48 22.31
CA SER A 5 -0.80 -1.22 22.44
C SER A 5 -1.05 -2.06 22.28
N SER A 6 -1.35 -2.10 22.42
CA SER A 6 -1.55 -2.94 22.20
C SER A 6 -2.04 -3.28 21.40
N ARG A 7 -1.63 -3.22 20.97
CA ARG A 7 -2.36 -3.67 20.19
C ARG A 7 -2.13 -4.98 19.91
N ALA A 8 -2.57 -5.79 20.65
CA ALA A 8 -2.52 -7.21 20.43
C ALA A 8 -3.27 -7.51 19.14
N VAL A 9 -2.69 -8.36 18.32
CA VAL A 9 -3.34 -8.82 17.11
C VAL A 9 -4.31 -9.92 17.51
N ASP A 10 -5.59 -9.70 17.28
CA ASP A 10 -6.58 -10.70 17.59
C ASP A 10 -6.60 -11.84 16.59
N LYS A 11 -6.25 -11.53 15.35
CA LYS A 11 -6.36 -12.49 14.28
C LYS A 11 -5.41 -12.11 13.15
N ALA A 12 -4.81 -13.10 12.51
CA ALA A 12 -3.96 -12.90 11.35
C ALA A 12 -4.21 -14.01 10.36
N LYS A 13 -4.26 -13.67 9.09
CA LYS A 13 -4.46 -14.65 8.04
C LYS A 13 -3.88 -14.12 6.74
N VAL A 14 -3.56 -15.03 5.84
CA VAL A 14 -3.10 -14.70 4.50
C VAL A 14 -4.31 -14.50 3.62
N ILE A 15 -4.33 -13.41 2.88
CA ILE A 15 -5.39 -13.16 1.91
C ILE A 15 -4.75 -12.89 0.55
N LYS A 16 -5.54 -13.05 -0.50
CA LYS A 16 -5.08 -12.77 -1.86
C LYS A 16 -5.54 -11.39 -2.27
N VAL A 17 -4.61 -10.63 -2.84
CA VAL A 17 -4.91 -9.30 -3.35
C VAL A 17 -4.21 -9.13 -4.68
N ILE A 18 -4.62 -8.13 -5.44
CA ILE A 18 -3.97 -7.77 -6.69
C ILE A 18 -3.11 -6.55 -6.39
N GLU A 19 -1.84 -6.61 -6.76
CA GLU A 19 -0.94 -5.48 -6.61
C GLU A 19 -0.65 -4.90 -7.98
N THR A 20 -0.82 -3.61 -8.13
CA THR A 20 -0.41 -2.91 -9.34
C THR A 20 0.66 -1.89 -8.97
N GLN A 21 1.59 -1.68 -9.89
CA GLN A 21 2.67 -0.73 -9.70
C GLN A 21 2.62 0.30 -10.83
N THR A 22 2.74 1.55 -10.46
CA THR A 22 2.72 2.65 -11.42
C THR A 22 3.83 3.61 -11.03
N VAL A 23 4.56 4.10 -12.03
CA VAL A 23 5.55 5.14 -11.81
C VAL A 23 4.87 6.49 -11.93
N ILE A 24 5.01 7.31 -10.91
CA ILE A 24 4.46 8.67 -10.92
C ILE A 24 5.62 9.64 -10.81
N GLY A 25 5.40 10.87 -11.31
CA GLY A 25 6.44 11.89 -11.32
C GLY A 25 7.08 12.02 -12.68
N LYS A 26 7.76 13.14 -12.89
CA LYS A 26 8.38 13.44 -14.18
C LYS A 26 9.84 12.99 -14.27
N GLY A 27 10.43 12.62 -13.15
CA GLY A 27 11.82 12.24 -13.11
C GLY A 27 12.79 13.42 -13.06
N THR A 28 12.29 14.58 -12.64
CA THR A 28 13.11 15.78 -12.50
C THR A 28 13.43 16.01 -11.03
N GLU A 29 14.33 16.94 -10.74
CA GLU A 29 14.65 17.27 -9.37
C GLU A 29 13.43 17.78 -8.60
N ASP A 30 12.57 18.53 -9.30
CA ASP A 30 11.37 19.08 -8.67
C ASP A 30 10.27 18.04 -8.51
N ASP A 31 10.31 17.01 -9.34
CA ASP A 31 9.25 16.02 -9.36
C ASP A 31 9.88 14.65 -9.64
N PRO A 32 10.57 14.08 -8.65
CA PRO A 32 11.25 12.80 -8.85
C PRO A 32 10.24 11.66 -9.02
N CYS A 33 10.69 10.62 -9.69
CA CYS A 33 9.86 9.44 -9.89
C CYS A 33 9.68 8.68 -8.59
N HIS A 34 8.48 8.23 -8.37
CA HIS A 34 8.13 7.38 -7.24
C HIS A 34 7.37 6.17 -7.76
N ILE A 35 7.42 5.10 -7.01
CA ILE A 35 6.62 3.93 -7.34
C ILE A 35 5.39 3.95 -6.47
N CYS A 36 4.25 3.87 -7.12
CA CYS A 36 2.96 3.80 -6.41
C CYS A 36 2.46 2.37 -6.48
N TYR A 37 2.28 1.76 -5.32
CA TYR A 37 1.74 0.42 -5.21
C TYR A 37 0.28 0.54 -4.82
N GLN A 38 -0.59 -0.02 -5.62
CA GLN A 38 -2.01 -0.03 -5.32
C GLN A 38 -2.46 -1.46 -5.12
N PHE A 39 -3.15 -1.70 -4.04
CA PHE A 39 -3.65 -3.04 -3.71
C PHE A 39 -5.16 -3.06 -3.90
N TRP A 40 -5.64 -4.10 -4.54
CA TRP A 40 -7.04 -4.24 -4.91
C TRP A 40 -7.57 -5.58 -4.40
N SER A 41 -8.85 -5.62 -4.07
CA SER A 41 -9.51 -6.90 -3.83
C SER A 41 -9.66 -7.62 -5.15
N LEU A 42 -9.95 -8.90 -5.09
CA LEU A 42 -10.14 -9.68 -6.32
C LEU A 42 -11.37 -9.22 -7.11
N ASP A 43 -12.26 -8.48 -6.45
CA ASP A 43 -13.43 -7.89 -7.10
C ASP A 43 -13.11 -6.58 -7.79
N GLY A 44 -11.91 -6.07 -7.62
CA GLY A 44 -11.50 -4.82 -8.24
C GLY A 44 -11.70 -3.58 -7.39
N ASN A 45 -12.01 -3.73 -6.11
CA ASN A 45 -12.17 -2.59 -5.22
C ASN A 45 -10.81 -2.22 -4.60
N PRO A 46 -10.49 -0.93 -4.56
CA PRO A 46 -9.20 -0.52 -3.97
C PRO A 46 -9.20 -0.76 -2.47
N ILE A 47 -8.07 -1.23 -1.97
CA ILE A 47 -7.90 -1.51 -0.54
C ILE A 47 -6.92 -0.54 0.08
N ALA A 48 -5.76 -0.35 -0.53
CA ALA A 48 -4.70 0.46 0.06
C ALA A 48 -3.78 0.97 -1.04
N THR A 49 -3.11 2.07 -0.73
CA THR A 49 -2.14 2.68 -1.63
C THR A 49 -0.88 2.97 -0.84
N ILE A 50 0.27 2.60 -1.39
CA ILE A 50 1.56 2.88 -0.79
C ILE A 50 2.42 3.58 -1.83
N ILE A 51 3.00 4.71 -1.45
CA ILE A 51 3.87 5.47 -2.34
C ILE A 51 5.26 5.49 -1.72
N GLU A 52 6.23 5.05 -2.50
CA GLU A 52 7.62 5.08 -2.07
C GLU A 52 8.29 6.38 -2.38
#